data_1ad27a8c1f90876a8a3a332278d83a86
#
_entry.id   1ad27a8c1f90876a8a3a332278d83a86
#
_cell.length_a   1.000
_cell.length_b   1.000
_cell.length_c   1.000
_cell.angle_alpha   90.00
_cell.angle_beta   90.00
_cell.angle_gamma   90.00
#
_symmetry.space_group_name_H-M   'P 1'
#
loop_
_entity.id
_entity.type
_entity.pdbx_description
1 polymer ?
#
loop_
_entity_poly.entity_id
_entity_poly.type
_entity_poly.pdbx_seq_one_letter_code
_entity_poly.pdbx_strand_id
1 'polypeptide(L)'
;PLIDNIDNIKRFEDAGAAAIVMHSLFAEQIEGNKIAFNQHIDRWQDNFAEATTFFPSTDDYSFGPDEYLSLITKIKAQTSLPVIASLNGTNIGSWVEQAKLIEQAGASALELNTYFLGTSRRTDALALEHRVLDITRAVRKAVRIPVAVKLSPFYTSVAHLVGRLEDEKIDGVVLFNRFFQPEIDTEEVDIAPKLDLSTSE
;
A
#
# COMPACT_ATOMS: atom_id res chain seq x y z
N PRO A 1 -2.75 6.88 12.11
CA PRO A 1 -3.91 7.37 11.35
C PRO A 1 -5.22 7.19 12.13
N LEU A 2 -6.31 7.85 11.68
CA LEU A 2 -7.61 7.79 12.40
C LEU A 2 -8.20 6.38 12.44
N ILE A 3 -7.86 5.55 11.48
CA ILE A 3 -8.38 4.16 11.33
C ILE A 3 -7.65 3.13 12.21
N ASP A 4 -6.53 3.48 12.82
CA ASP A 4 -5.79 2.56 13.70
C ASP A 4 -6.48 2.41 15.07
N ASN A 5 -7.38 3.33 15.40
CA ASN A 5 -8.19 3.27 16.60
C ASN A 5 -9.61 2.80 16.29
N ILE A 6 -9.98 1.64 16.83
CA ILE A 6 -11.27 0.99 16.61
C ILE A 6 -12.45 1.86 17.11
N ASP A 7 -12.25 2.68 18.15
CA ASP A 7 -13.29 3.55 18.66
C ASP A 7 -13.61 4.67 17.66
N ASN A 8 -12.62 5.15 16.92
CA ASN A 8 -12.87 6.08 15.83
C ASN A 8 -13.69 5.44 14.70
N ILE A 9 -13.39 4.18 14.39
CA ILE A 9 -14.12 3.44 13.34
C ILE A 9 -15.57 3.25 13.73
N LYS A 10 -15.87 2.91 14.99
CA LYS A 10 -17.25 2.84 15.51
C LYS A 10 -17.96 4.21 15.40
N ARG A 11 -17.26 5.28 15.73
CA ARG A 11 -17.83 6.63 15.56
C ARG A 11 -18.09 6.98 14.10
N PHE A 12 -17.28 6.49 13.16
CA PHE A 12 -17.56 6.65 11.73
C PHE A 12 -18.78 5.85 11.30
N GLU A 13 -18.92 4.61 11.81
CA GLU A 13 -20.12 3.79 11.59
C GLU A 13 -21.37 4.49 12.12
N ASP A 14 -21.36 4.98 13.36
CA ASP A 14 -22.45 5.71 13.98
C ASP A 14 -22.79 7.01 13.22
N ALA A 15 -21.79 7.64 12.60
CA ALA A 15 -21.97 8.83 11.76
C ALA A 15 -22.46 8.50 10.34
N GLY A 16 -22.66 7.21 10.01
CA GLY A 16 -23.21 6.78 8.72
C GLY A 16 -22.15 6.59 7.62
N ALA A 17 -20.90 6.35 7.96
CA ALA A 17 -19.91 5.97 6.95
C ALA A 17 -20.33 4.69 6.21
N ALA A 18 -20.17 4.67 4.89
CA ALA A 18 -20.58 3.53 4.05
C ALA A 18 -19.51 2.44 3.96
N ALA A 19 -18.23 2.80 4.11
CA ALA A 19 -17.08 1.90 4.09
C ALA A 19 -15.85 2.58 4.72
N ILE A 20 -14.85 1.77 5.05
CA ILE A 20 -13.53 2.24 5.49
C ILE A 20 -12.49 1.85 4.45
N VAL A 21 -11.72 2.82 3.98
CA VAL A 21 -10.52 2.58 3.17
C VAL A 21 -9.30 2.68 4.06
N MET A 22 -8.52 1.60 4.12
CA MET A 22 -7.34 1.53 4.95
C MET A 22 -6.15 2.27 4.31
N HIS A 23 -5.15 2.65 5.12
CA HIS A 23 -3.88 3.13 4.58
C HIS A 23 -3.21 2.02 3.75
N SER A 24 -2.35 2.40 2.81
CA SER A 24 -1.68 1.41 1.96
C SER A 24 -0.66 0.59 2.75
N LEU A 25 -0.75 -0.73 2.63
CA LEU A 25 0.29 -1.65 3.04
C LEU A 25 1.40 -1.63 1.99
N PHE A 26 2.63 -1.37 2.40
CA PHE A 26 3.79 -1.38 1.52
C PHE A 26 4.52 -2.72 1.66
N ALA A 27 4.41 -3.59 0.66
CA ALA A 27 5.06 -4.90 0.66
C ALA A 27 6.60 -4.81 0.78
N GLU A 28 7.19 -3.69 0.37
CA GLU A 28 8.63 -3.40 0.45
C GLU A 28 9.13 -3.21 1.88
N GLN A 29 8.32 -2.57 2.73
CA GLN A 29 8.65 -2.40 4.14
C GLN A 29 8.72 -3.76 4.85
N ILE A 30 7.94 -4.72 4.39
CA ILE A 30 7.91 -6.09 4.88
C ILE A 30 9.19 -6.83 4.52
N GLU A 31 9.61 -6.75 3.26
CA GLU A 31 10.86 -7.38 2.79
C GLU A 31 12.08 -6.68 3.40
N GLY A 32 12.08 -5.35 3.46
CA GLY A 32 13.16 -4.56 4.07
C GLY A 32 13.33 -4.86 5.56
N ASN A 33 12.25 -4.98 6.32
CA ASN A 33 12.30 -5.33 7.73
C ASN A 33 12.75 -6.78 7.95
N LYS A 34 12.32 -7.75 7.12
CA LYS A 34 12.79 -9.14 7.17
C LYS A 34 14.28 -9.24 6.85
N ILE A 35 14.76 -8.52 5.84
CA ILE A 35 16.18 -8.52 5.45
C ILE A 35 17.03 -7.80 6.50
N ALA A 36 16.61 -6.65 7.01
CA ALA A 36 17.31 -5.92 8.07
C ALA A 36 17.35 -6.74 9.37
N PHE A 37 16.25 -7.39 9.73
CA PHE A 37 16.19 -8.28 10.89
C PHE A 37 17.15 -9.48 10.76
N ASN A 38 17.15 -10.16 9.61
CA ASN A 38 18.06 -11.29 9.35
C ASN A 38 19.52 -10.85 9.31
N GLN A 39 19.85 -9.72 8.67
CA GLN A 39 21.20 -9.18 8.65
C GLN A 39 21.68 -8.68 10.00
N HIS A 40 20.78 -8.20 10.86
CA HIS A 40 21.13 -7.85 12.25
C HIS A 40 21.38 -9.08 13.10
N ILE A 41 20.57 -10.13 12.99
CA ILE A 41 20.77 -11.38 13.72
C ILE A 41 22.09 -12.02 13.33
N ASP A 42 22.39 -12.16 12.03
CA ASP A 42 23.63 -12.79 11.55
C ASP A 42 24.90 -12.01 11.95
N ARG A 43 24.84 -10.68 12.05
CA ARG A 43 25.98 -9.84 12.47
C ARG A 43 26.28 -9.89 13.96
N TRP A 44 25.30 -10.19 14.80
CA TRP A 44 25.45 -10.11 16.25
C TRP A 44 25.55 -11.46 16.95
N GLN A 45 25.24 -12.57 16.26
CA GLN A 45 25.42 -13.91 16.82
C GLN A 45 26.90 -14.28 17.04
N ASP A 46 27.83 -13.67 16.29
CA ASP A 46 29.27 -13.99 16.41
C ASP A 46 30.04 -13.12 17.41
N ASN A 47 29.45 -12.08 18.00
CA ASN A 47 30.25 -11.10 18.74
C ASN A 47 30.01 -10.96 20.25
N PHE A 48 28.92 -11.44 20.85
CA PHE A 48 28.75 -11.31 22.31
C PHE A 48 27.89 -12.43 22.91
N ALA A 49 28.51 -13.33 23.64
CA ALA A 49 27.86 -14.41 24.39
C ALA A 49 27.11 -13.94 25.66
N GLU A 50 27.12 -12.66 26.02
CA GLU A 50 26.58 -12.14 27.28
C GLU A 50 25.52 -11.02 27.15
N ALA A 51 25.10 -10.61 25.94
CA ALA A 51 24.15 -9.51 25.77
C ALA A 51 22.73 -10.04 25.52
N THR A 52 22.07 -10.54 26.56
CA THR A 52 20.67 -11.02 26.45
C THR A 52 19.58 -9.93 26.60
N THR A 53 19.91 -8.62 26.68
CA THR A 53 18.93 -7.58 27.01
C THR A 53 19.15 -6.20 26.35
N PHE A 54 19.80 -6.12 25.17
CA PHE A 54 20.00 -4.83 24.48
C PHE A 54 19.12 -4.59 23.25
N PHE A 55 18.06 -5.36 23.08
CA PHE A 55 17.08 -5.04 22.06
C PHE A 55 15.97 -4.17 22.69
N PRO A 56 15.68 -2.98 22.13
CA PRO A 56 14.41 -2.32 22.43
C PRO A 56 13.30 -3.31 22.12
N SER A 57 12.30 -3.36 22.99
CA SER A 57 11.12 -4.20 22.77
C SER A 57 10.59 -3.92 21.36
N THR A 58 10.38 -4.98 20.59
CA THR A 58 9.82 -4.93 19.22
C THR A 58 8.43 -4.30 19.17
N ASP A 59 7.86 -3.92 20.31
CA ASP A 59 6.53 -3.33 20.45
C ASP A 59 6.42 -1.87 19.99
N ASP A 60 7.55 -1.17 19.78
CA ASP A 60 7.55 0.25 19.40
C ASP A 60 7.76 0.51 17.90
N TYR A 61 7.98 -0.51 17.05
CA TYR A 61 8.36 -0.34 15.64
C TYR A 61 7.73 -1.34 14.67
N SER A 62 6.47 -1.66 14.78
CA SER A 62 5.87 -2.54 13.78
C SER A 62 4.50 -2.08 13.28
N PHE A 63 4.47 -1.41 12.14
CA PHE A 63 3.38 -1.60 11.19
C PHE A 63 3.76 -2.74 10.22
N GLY A 64 3.91 -3.94 10.78
CA GLY A 64 4.14 -5.14 9.99
C GLY A 64 2.86 -5.61 9.30
N PRO A 65 2.97 -6.54 8.31
CA PRO A 65 1.81 -7.13 7.66
C PRO A 65 0.85 -7.77 8.65
N ASP A 66 1.37 -8.38 9.72
CA ASP A 66 0.55 -9.07 10.72
C ASP A 66 -0.35 -8.11 11.49
N GLU A 67 0.12 -6.90 11.80
CA GLU A 67 -0.69 -5.87 12.45
C GLU A 67 -1.76 -5.33 11.51
N TYR A 68 -1.42 -5.11 10.25
CA TYR A 68 -2.37 -4.67 9.23
C TYR A 68 -3.49 -5.69 9.04
N LEU A 69 -3.16 -6.97 8.93
CA LEU A 69 -4.12 -8.06 8.79
C LEU A 69 -4.95 -8.23 10.07
N SER A 70 -4.31 -8.13 11.24
CA SER A 70 -4.99 -8.15 12.53
C SER A 70 -5.98 -6.98 12.68
N LEU A 71 -5.61 -5.79 12.19
CA LEU A 71 -6.50 -4.63 12.22
C LEU A 71 -7.74 -4.85 11.34
N ILE A 72 -7.58 -5.39 10.12
CA ILE A 72 -8.72 -5.78 9.26
C ILE A 72 -9.65 -6.72 10.02
N THR A 73 -9.10 -7.78 10.59
CA THR A 73 -9.89 -8.77 11.35
C THR A 73 -10.62 -8.13 12.54
N LYS A 74 -9.96 -7.25 13.30
CA LYS A 74 -10.56 -6.52 14.43
C LYS A 74 -11.70 -5.62 13.99
N ILE A 75 -11.52 -4.85 12.89
CA ILE A 75 -12.57 -3.97 12.36
C ILE A 75 -13.79 -4.81 11.96
N LYS A 76 -13.58 -5.89 11.22
CA LYS A 76 -14.64 -6.77 10.75
C LYS A 76 -15.39 -7.46 11.90
N ALA A 77 -14.71 -7.75 13.02
CA ALA A 77 -15.34 -8.35 14.19
C ALA A 77 -16.16 -7.36 15.01
N GLN A 78 -15.86 -6.05 14.95
CA GLN A 78 -16.44 -5.04 15.84
C GLN A 78 -17.37 -4.04 15.14
N THR A 79 -17.44 -4.06 13.81
CA THR A 79 -18.28 -3.17 12.99
C THR A 79 -18.93 -3.93 11.84
N SER A 80 -19.98 -3.36 11.27
CA SER A 80 -20.64 -3.88 10.06
C SER A 80 -20.07 -3.26 8.76
N LEU A 81 -19.13 -2.31 8.89
CA LEU A 81 -18.58 -1.56 7.78
C LEU A 81 -17.79 -2.46 6.81
N PRO A 82 -17.99 -2.31 5.50
CA PRO A 82 -17.08 -2.84 4.51
C PRO A 82 -15.67 -2.27 4.71
N VAL A 83 -14.66 -3.14 4.71
CA VAL A 83 -13.25 -2.74 4.81
C VAL A 83 -12.60 -2.90 3.45
N ILE A 84 -12.14 -1.82 2.87
CA ILE A 84 -11.38 -1.78 1.63
C ILE A 84 -9.91 -1.66 2.03
N ALA A 85 -9.15 -2.73 1.84
CA ALA A 85 -7.72 -2.71 2.10
C ALA A 85 -6.99 -2.05 0.94
N SER A 86 -5.91 -1.33 1.20
CA SER A 86 -5.06 -0.72 0.17
C SER A 86 -3.68 -1.36 0.18
N LEU A 87 -3.19 -1.73 -0.99
CA LEU A 87 -1.94 -2.45 -1.17
C LEU A 87 -1.03 -1.70 -2.15
N ASN A 88 0.26 -1.66 -1.83
CA ASN A 88 1.34 -1.22 -2.71
C ASN A 88 2.45 -2.28 -2.70
N GLY A 89 3.17 -2.44 -3.82
CA GLY A 89 4.27 -3.40 -3.91
C GLY A 89 5.14 -3.19 -5.15
N THR A 90 6.33 -3.79 -5.14
CA THR A 90 7.34 -3.64 -6.19
C THR A 90 7.29 -4.73 -7.25
N ASN A 91 6.99 -5.96 -6.87
CA ASN A 91 6.99 -7.10 -7.77
C ASN A 91 5.66 -7.84 -7.75
N ILE A 92 5.31 -8.52 -8.85
CA ILE A 92 4.02 -9.20 -9.02
C ILE A 92 3.80 -10.27 -7.93
N GLY A 93 4.86 -10.98 -7.53
CA GLY A 93 4.76 -12.02 -6.51
C GLY A 93 4.29 -11.48 -5.17
N SER A 94 4.90 -10.37 -4.70
CA SER A 94 4.51 -9.73 -3.45
C SER A 94 3.08 -9.17 -3.49
N TRP A 95 2.64 -8.60 -4.64
CA TRP A 95 1.27 -8.16 -4.83
C TRP A 95 0.26 -9.31 -4.64
N VAL A 96 0.53 -10.46 -5.25
CA VAL A 96 -0.36 -11.63 -5.20
C VAL A 96 -0.39 -12.25 -3.79
N GLU A 97 0.76 -12.38 -3.15
CA GLU A 97 0.86 -12.94 -1.80
C GLU A 97 0.10 -12.08 -0.78
N GLN A 98 0.36 -10.77 -0.76
CA GLN A 98 -0.31 -9.86 0.17
C GLN A 98 -1.81 -9.75 -0.11
N ALA A 99 -2.23 -9.74 -1.38
CA ALA A 99 -3.65 -9.71 -1.73
C ALA A 99 -4.42 -10.93 -1.17
N LYS A 100 -3.83 -12.12 -1.21
CA LYS A 100 -4.42 -13.33 -0.62
C LYS A 100 -4.53 -13.25 0.88
N LEU A 101 -3.50 -12.75 1.57
CA LEU A 101 -3.51 -12.57 3.02
C LEU A 101 -4.58 -11.54 3.46
N ILE A 102 -4.72 -10.44 2.71
CA ILE A 102 -5.75 -9.42 2.93
C ILE A 102 -7.16 -10.03 2.77
N GLU A 103 -7.39 -10.82 1.72
CA GLU A 103 -8.66 -11.53 1.55
C GLU A 103 -8.93 -12.49 2.72
N GLN A 104 -7.94 -13.28 3.14
CA GLN A 104 -8.05 -14.20 4.27
C GLN A 104 -8.33 -13.49 5.60
N ALA A 105 -7.81 -12.28 5.79
CA ALA A 105 -8.09 -11.43 6.95
C ALA A 105 -9.54 -10.89 6.97
N GLY A 106 -10.30 -11.07 5.87
CA GLY A 106 -11.71 -10.71 5.78
C GLY A 106 -11.99 -9.34 5.18
N ALA A 107 -11.02 -8.75 4.44
CA ALA A 107 -11.28 -7.52 3.69
C ALA A 107 -12.46 -7.69 2.72
N SER A 108 -13.28 -6.64 2.59
CA SER A 108 -14.45 -6.64 1.72
C SER A 108 -14.12 -6.30 0.27
N ALA A 109 -13.03 -5.57 0.05
CA ALA A 109 -12.48 -5.22 -1.27
C ALA A 109 -11.00 -4.87 -1.13
N LEU A 110 -10.31 -4.79 -2.27
CA LEU A 110 -8.89 -4.46 -2.37
C LEU A 110 -8.69 -3.27 -3.33
N GLU A 111 -7.98 -2.24 -2.87
CA GLU A 111 -7.46 -1.16 -3.70
C GLU A 111 -5.99 -1.45 -4.04
N LEU A 112 -5.65 -1.54 -5.32
CA LEU A 112 -4.28 -1.61 -5.79
C LEU A 112 -3.75 -0.20 -6.04
N ASN A 113 -2.83 0.26 -5.21
CA ASN A 113 -2.21 1.57 -5.35
C ASN A 113 -1.01 1.48 -6.31
N THR A 114 -1.29 1.49 -7.61
CA THR A 114 -0.29 1.32 -8.67
C THR A 114 0.36 2.66 -9.04
N TYR A 115 1.16 3.18 -8.11
CA TYR A 115 1.84 4.46 -8.31
C TYR A 115 3.28 4.24 -8.78
N PHE A 116 3.50 4.38 -10.09
CA PHE A 116 4.83 4.27 -10.69
C PHE A 116 5.26 5.57 -11.33
N LEU A 117 6.43 6.07 -10.93
CA LEU A 117 7.06 7.23 -11.58
C LEU A 117 8.01 6.75 -12.67
N GLY A 118 7.79 7.22 -13.88
CA GLY A 118 8.66 6.93 -15.03
C GLY A 118 9.92 7.82 -15.02
N THR A 119 10.83 7.59 -14.09
CA THR A 119 12.06 8.38 -13.94
C THR A 119 13.18 7.94 -14.89
N SER A 120 13.09 6.74 -15.46
CA SER A 120 14.10 6.21 -16.38
C SER A 120 13.83 6.61 -17.82
N ARG A 121 14.83 7.18 -18.50
CA ARG A 121 14.78 7.50 -19.94
C ARG A 121 14.64 6.27 -20.85
N ARG A 122 14.80 5.06 -20.30
CA ARG A 122 14.70 3.79 -21.03
C ARG A 122 13.33 3.12 -20.88
N THR A 123 12.48 3.62 -19.99
CA THR A 123 11.14 3.08 -19.77
C THR A 123 10.14 3.91 -20.54
N ASP A 124 9.48 3.31 -21.51
CA ASP A 124 8.44 3.98 -22.30
C ASP A 124 7.07 3.93 -21.59
N ALA A 125 6.11 4.71 -22.10
CA ALA A 125 4.78 4.82 -21.53
C ALA A 125 4.03 3.48 -21.55
N LEU A 126 4.19 2.70 -22.62
CA LEU A 126 3.53 1.40 -22.77
C LEU A 126 4.06 0.38 -21.74
N ALA A 127 5.35 0.40 -21.43
CA ALA A 127 5.93 -0.47 -20.40
C ALA A 127 5.34 -0.19 -19.02
N LEU A 128 5.11 1.09 -18.68
CA LEU A 128 4.45 1.47 -17.42
C LEU A 128 3.00 1.02 -17.39
N GLU A 129 2.25 1.21 -18.46
CA GLU A 129 0.86 0.75 -18.56
C GLU A 129 0.77 -0.78 -18.50
N HIS A 130 1.64 -1.51 -19.21
CA HIS A 130 1.69 -2.97 -19.16
C HIS A 130 1.97 -3.48 -17.75
N ARG A 131 2.88 -2.82 -17.02
CA ARG A 131 3.16 -3.18 -15.62
C ARG A 131 1.91 -3.10 -14.75
N VAL A 132 1.11 -2.05 -14.88
CA VAL A 132 -0.17 -1.91 -14.17
C VAL A 132 -1.12 -3.04 -14.53
N LEU A 133 -1.27 -3.33 -15.81
CA LEU A 133 -2.16 -4.40 -16.30
C LEU A 133 -1.71 -5.79 -15.84
N ASP A 134 -0.42 -6.07 -15.87
CA ASP A 134 0.12 -7.36 -15.45
C ASP A 134 -0.08 -7.62 -13.96
N ILE A 135 0.15 -6.60 -13.11
CA ILE A 135 -0.14 -6.65 -11.67
C ILE A 135 -1.64 -6.89 -11.46
N THR A 136 -2.47 -6.08 -12.11
CA THR A 136 -3.94 -6.16 -11.99
C THR A 136 -4.44 -7.54 -12.36
N ARG A 137 -4.02 -8.07 -13.51
CA ARG A 137 -4.35 -9.40 -13.99
C ARG A 137 -3.93 -10.51 -13.03
N ALA A 138 -2.72 -10.41 -12.47
CA ALA A 138 -2.20 -11.39 -11.54
C ALA A 138 -2.97 -11.39 -10.22
N VAL A 139 -3.24 -10.22 -9.66
CA VAL A 139 -4.01 -10.08 -8.41
C VAL A 139 -5.47 -10.51 -8.63
N ARG A 140 -6.12 -10.05 -9.71
CA ARG A 140 -7.51 -10.39 -10.01
C ARG A 140 -7.75 -11.90 -10.16
N LYS A 141 -6.77 -12.64 -10.67
CA LYS A 141 -6.80 -14.11 -10.72
C LYS A 141 -6.60 -14.78 -9.37
N ALA A 142 -5.98 -14.10 -8.42
CA ALA A 142 -5.56 -14.66 -7.15
C ALA A 142 -6.59 -14.49 -6.03
N VAL A 143 -7.47 -13.48 -6.13
CA VAL A 143 -8.48 -13.14 -5.12
C VAL A 143 -9.89 -13.15 -5.71
N ARG A 144 -10.90 -13.30 -4.84
CA ARG A 144 -12.33 -13.31 -5.20
C ARG A 144 -13.04 -12.01 -4.81
N ILE A 145 -12.48 -11.26 -3.86
CA ILE A 145 -13.02 -9.97 -3.45
C ILE A 145 -12.91 -8.95 -4.58
N PRO A 146 -13.78 -7.93 -4.63
CA PRO A 146 -13.69 -6.84 -5.59
C PRO A 146 -12.32 -6.15 -5.56
N VAL A 147 -11.82 -5.79 -6.74
CA VAL A 147 -10.53 -5.12 -6.92
C VAL A 147 -10.71 -3.79 -7.63
N ALA A 148 -10.28 -2.71 -7.00
CA ALA A 148 -10.15 -1.40 -7.60
C ALA A 148 -8.68 -1.07 -7.87
N VAL A 149 -8.41 -0.30 -8.93
CA VAL A 149 -7.05 0.18 -9.25
C VAL A 149 -6.98 1.68 -9.08
N LYS A 150 -6.06 2.13 -8.24
CA LYS A 150 -5.81 3.56 -8.02
C LYS A 150 -4.67 4.03 -8.90
N LEU A 151 -4.96 5.00 -9.74
CA LEU A 151 -4.07 5.48 -10.79
C LEU A 151 -3.41 6.81 -10.42
N SER A 152 -2.23 7.04 -10.98
CA SER A 152 -1.60 8.36 -11.09
C SER A 152 -2.29 9.18 -12.19
N PRO A 153 -2.31 10.53 -12.11
CA PRO A 153 -2.81 11.38 -13.19
C PRO A 153 -1.85 11.50 -14.39
N PHE A 154 -0.65 10.91 -14.30
CA PHE A 154 0.43 11.15 -15.28
C PHE A 154 0.48 10.15 -16.45
N TYR A 155 -0.56 9.37 -16.67
CA TYR A 155 -0.65 8.53 -17.87
C TYR A 155 -1.03 9.36 -19.09
N THR A 156 -0.44 9.04 -20.23
CA THR A 156 -0.68 9.77 -21.51
C THR A 156 -2.15 9.73 -21.92
N SER A 157 -2.83 8.60 -21.69
CA SER A 157 -4.25 8.43 -21.98
C SER A 157 -4.92 7.61 -20.88
N VAL A 158 -5.44 8.30 -19.86
CA VAL A 158 -6.13 7.65 -18.73
C VAL A 158 -7.36 6.88 -19.21
N ALA A 159 -8.15 7.44 -20.13
CA ALA A 159 -9.34 6.77 -20.64
C ALA A 159 -9.01 5.45 -21.36
N HIS A 160 -7.93 5.41 -22.14
CA HIS A 160 -7.48 4.19 -22.80
C HIS A 160 -7.00 3.15 -21.78
N LEU A 161 -6.20 3.56 -20.80
CA LEU A 161 -5.72 2.67 -19.74
C LEU A 161 -6.88 2.08 -18.93
N VAL A 162 -7.89 2.91 -18.59
CA VAL A 162 -9.09 2.44 -17.87
C VAL A 162 -9.86 1.41 -18.69
N GLY A 163 -10.02 1.61 -19.99
CA GLY A 163 -10.65 0.61 -20.87
C GLY A 163 -9.89 -0.72 -20.87
N ARG A 164 -8.56 -0.69 -20.92
CA ARG A 164 -7.74 -1.90 -20.82
C ARG A 164 -7.84 -2.58 -19.43
N LEU A 165 -7.98 -1.81 -18.37
CA LEU A 165 -8.21 -2.33 -17.03
C LEU A 165 -9.60 -2.99 -16.90
N GLU A 166 -10.61 -2.44 -17.57
CA GLU A 166 -11.94 -3.04 -17.66
C GLU A 166 -11.89 -4.43 -18.34
N ASP A 167 -11.07 -4.59 -19.38
CA ASP A 167 -10.83 -5.90 -20.03
C ASP A 167 -10.22 -6.91 -19.05
N GLU A 168 -9.44 -6.47 -18.06
CA GLU A 168 -8.88 -7.31 -16.98
C GLU A 168 -9.90 -7.62 -15.87
N LYS A 169 -11.16 -7.19 -16.00
CA LYS A 169 -12.26 -7.48 -15.08
C LYS A 169 -12.06 -6.87 -13.69
N ILE A 170 -11.55 -5.64 -13.62
CA ILE A 170 -11.57 -4.88 -12.37
C ILE A 170 -12.98 -4.42 -12.02
N ASP A 171 -13.21 -4.14 -10.74
CA ASP A 171 -14.50 -3.74 -10.23
C ASP A 171 -14.61 -2.20 -10.07
N GLY A 172 -13.48 -1.48 -10.12
CA GLY A 172 -13.47 -0.04 -10.03
C GLY A 172 -12.11 0.60 -10.27
N VAL A 173 -12.12 1.93 -10.43
CA VAL A 173 -10.92 2.75 -10.50
C VAL A 173 -11.00 3.89 -9.49
N VAL A 174 -9.86 4.27 -8.92
CA VAL A 174 -9.74 5.43 -8.05
C VAL A 174 -8.91 6.50 -8.78
N LEU A 175 -9.52 7.64 -9.07
CA LEU A 175 -8.92 8.75 -9.78
C LEU A 175 -8.89 9.98 -8.84
N PHE A 176 -7.76 10.42 -8.36
CA PHE A 176 -6.41 9.92 -8.61
C PHE A 176 -5.66 9.78 -7.29
N ASN A 177 -4.50 9.09 -7.34
CA ASN A 177 -3.56 9.17 -6.23
C ASN A 177 -3.02 10.60 -6.12
N ARG A 178 -2.87 11.10 -4.89
CA ARG A 178 -2.27 12.41 -4.68
C ARG A 178 -0.78 12.37 -5.03
N PHE A 179 -0.33 13.39 -5.73
CA PHE A 179 1.08 13.54 -6.07
C PHE A 179 1.76 14.38 -4.98
N PHE A 180 2.89 13.86 -4.50
CA PHE A 180 3.85 14.64 -3.74
C PHE A 180 4.81 15.29 -4.75
N GLN A 181 4.77 16.60 -4.85
CA GLN A 181 5.72 17.37 -5.65
C GLN A 181 6.80 17.91 -4.72
N PRO A 182 8.04 17.41 -4.80
CA PRO A 182 9.14 18.00 -4.06
C PRO A 182 9.39 19.42 -4.57
N GLU A 183 9.53 20.36 -3.67
CA GLU A 183 9.92 21.72 -3.97
C GLU A 183 11.45 21.83 -3.96
N ILE A 184 12.00 22.66 -4.82
CA ILE A 184 13.43 22.95 -4.84
C ILE A 184 13.64 24.24 -4.05
N ASP A 185 14.41 24.15 -2.96
CA ASP A 185 14.91 25.33 -2.29
C ASP A 185 15.98 25.99 -3.14
N THR A 186 15.69 27.15 -3.68
CA THR A 186 16.60 27.86 -4.60
C THR A 186 17.74 28.57 -3.88
N GLU A 187 17.68 28.73 -2.56
CA GLU A 187 18.74 29.34 -1.74
C GLU A 187 19.75 28.29 -1.31
N GLU A 188 19.28 27.14 -0.84
CA GLU A 188 20.13 26.03 -0.42
C GLU A 188 20.51 25.09 -1.59
N VAL A 189 19.89 25.25 -2.75
CA VAL A 189 20.07 24.41 -3.97
C VAL A 189 19.86 22.91 -3.65
N ASP A 190 18.88 22.63 -2.79
CA ASP A 190 18.55 21.29 -2.34
C ASP A 190 17.04 21.03 -2.45
N ILE A 191 16.64 19.77 -2.31
CA ILE A 191 15.23 19.38 -2.29
C ILE A 191 14.66 19.76 -0.92
N ALA A 192 13.71 20.72 -0.92
CA ALA A 192 13.01 21.07 0.33
C ALA A 192 12.09 19.93 0.76
N PRO A 193 12.25 19.37 1.97
CA PRO A 193 11.39 18.28 2.48
C PRO A 193 10.01 18.80 2.94
N LYS A 194 9.41 19.74 2.22
CA LYS A 194 8.06 20.21 2.51
C LYS A 194 7.04 19.24 1.92
N LEU A 195 6.18 18.71 2.79
CA LEU A 195 5.03 17.88 2.45
C LEU A 195 3.83 18.77 2.03
N ASP A 196 4.00 19.56 0.98
CA ASP A 196 2.86 20.27 0.41
C ASP A 196 2.13 19.32 -0.53
N LEU A 197 0.94 18.87 -0.11
CA LEU A 197 0.07 18.07 -0.94
C LEU A 197 -0.51 18.96 -2.04
N SER A 198 -0.50 18.46 -3.29
CA SER A 198 -1.15 19.13 -4.42
C SER A 198 -2.56 19.59 -4.04
N THR A 199 -2.85 20.87 -4.24
CA THR A 199 -4.19 21.43 -4.15
C THR A 199 -4.96 21.16 -5.44
N SER A 200 -6.27 21.17 -5.37
CA SER A 200 -7.18 20.94 -6.50
C SER A 200 -7.42 22.19 -7.34
N GLU A 201 -6.46 23.14 -7.39
CA GLU A 201 -6.52 24.31 -8.30
C GLU A 201 -5.85 24.02 -9.61
#